data_54a693c4e2f1eb96c0de3bb1f1caf2f9
#
_entry.id   54a693c4e2f1eb96c0de3bb1f1caf2f9
#
_cell.length_a   1.000
_cell.length_b   1.000
_cell.length_c   1.000
_cell.angle_alpha   90.00
_cell.angle_beta   90.00
_cell.angle_gamma   90.00
#
_symmetry.space_group_name_H-M   'P 1'
#
loop_
_entity.id
_entity.type
_entity.pdbx_description
1 polymer ?
#
loop_
_entity_poly.entity_id
_entity_poly.type
_entity_poly.pdbx_seq_one_letter_code
_entity_poly.pdbx_strand_id
1 'polypeptide(L)'
;MALSESESPWIINLELTNLCQLECVFCDHPVFKKKMRLGCMEDALLSKILSDIEQDWSDEKIHELGLVGLGEPSLDKRWTQHLKILREYAHLFDRISLNSNLVSLNAKKSQEALDSVVNAFTFSINASDRDHYFEMMGTDQFNRVVDNFTKFLKALKKVKKDVSVDVQVFDSEKSSLEDLVQLFPDARDQGVNFFSRKVYSKPVIQEGSEIVKLHVPVEDQRYPCWDIYTRIYIDIDGFLYPCTIGNDSYRQESELCLGNVLQASVKDIFNNERNQR
;
A
#
# COMPACT_ATOMS: atom_id res chain seq x y z
N MET A 1 8.60 -26.48 -10.78
CA MET A 1 9.30 -26.50 -9.50
C MET A 1 8.21 -26.40 -8.46
N ALA A 2 7.88 -27.46 -7.76
CA ALA A 2 6.88 -27.38 -6.69
C ALA A 2 7.50 -26.52 -5.58
N LEU A 3 6.82 -25.45 -5.19
CA LEU A 3 7.18 -24.69 -4.00
C LEU A 3 7.10 -25.66 -2.82
N SER A 4 8.08 -25.64 -1.93
CA SER A 4 8.04 -26.47 -0.74
C SER A 4 6.87 -26.00 0.15
N GLU A 5 6.17 -26.91 0.80
CA GLU A 5 4.99 -26.64 1.64
C GLU A 5 5.26 -25.72 2.86
N SER A 6 6.45 -25.13 2.96
CA SER A 6 6.90 -24.35 4.13
C SER A 6 7.37 -22.91 3.82
N GLU A 7 7.26 -22.46 2.58
CA GLU A 7 7.78 -21.11 2.26
C GLU A 7 6.78 -20.04 2.70
N SER A 8 7.28 -19.05 3.47
CA SER A 8 6.54 -17.87 3.85
C SER A 8 6.36 -16.92 2.66
N PRO A 9 5.29 -16.11 2.62
CA PRO A 9 5.20 -15.05 1.63
C PRO A 9 6.35 -14.05 1.84
N TRP A 10 6.88 -13.53 0.74
CA TRP A 10 7.92 -12.50 0.78
C TRP A 10 7.37 -11.17 1.29
N ILE A 11 6.15 -10.83 0.90
CA ILE A 11 5.46 -9.59 1.27
C ILE A 11 4.04 -9.89 1.76
N ILE A 12 3.69 -9.31 2.90
CA ILE A 12 2.31 -9.25 3.40
C ILE A 12 1.83 -7.81 3.36
N ASN A 13 0.77 -7.55 2.61
CA ASN A 13 0.11 -6.25 2.60
C ASN A 13 -1.13 -6.30 3.51
N LEU A 14 -1.21 -5.38 4.47
CA LEU A 14 -2.37 -5.21 5.35
C LEU A 14 -3.09 -3.91 5.05
N GLU A 15 -4.37 -4.00 4.78
CA GLU A 15 -5.25 -2.85 4.67
C GLU A 15 -5.81 -2.51 6.06
N LEU A 16 -5.19 -1.56 6.76
CA LEU A 16 -5.68 -1.11 8.08
C LEU A 16 -6.98 -0.31 7.95
N THR A 17 -7.20 0.34 6.81
CA THR A 17 -8.42 1.06 6.48
C THR A 17 -8.61 1.12 4.97
N ASN A 18 -9.87 1.03 4.52
CA ASN A 18 -10.23 1.27 3.13
C ASN A 18 -10.86 2.66 2.91
N LEU A 19 -10.74 3.56 3.89
CA LEU A 19 -11.11 4.95 3.73
C LEU A 19 -10.06 5.68 2.90
N CYS A 20 -10.47 6.42 1.89
CA CYS A 20 -9.62 7.30 1.11
C CYS A 20 -10.37 8.58 0.75
N GLN A 21 -9.69 9.73 0.84
CA GLN A 21 -10.25 11.05 0.53
C GLN A 21 -10.00 11.49 -0.91
N LEU A 22 -9.24 10.71 -1.69
CA LEU A 22 -8.94 10.97 -3.08
C LEU A 22 -9.88 10.21 -4.03
N GLU A 23 -9.97 10.68 -5.25
CA GLU A 23 -10.74 10.08 -6.35
C GLU A 23 -9.84 9.86 -7.57
N CYS A 24 -8.65 9.28 -7.33
CA CYS A 24 -7.63 9.10 -8.36
C CYS A 24 -8.19 8.36 -9.57
N VAL A 25 -7.94 8.91 -10.76
CA VAL A 25 -8.47 8.39 -12.03
C VAL A 25 -7.92 7.01 -12.43
N PHE A 26 -6.81 6.60 -11.83
CA PHE A 26 -6.15 5.29 -12.04
C PHE A 26 -6.43 4.29 -10.91
N CYS A 27 -7.25 4.63 -9.90
CA CYS A 27 -7.52 3.81 -8.74
C CYS A 27 -8.95 3.24 -8.78
N ASP A 28 -9.10 1.99 -8.35
CA ASP A 28 -10.41 1.33 -8.30
C ASP A 28 -11.26 1.78 -7.11
N HIS A 29 -10.65 2.41 -6.08
CA HIS A 29 -11.33 2.83 -4.87
C HIS A 29 -12.60 3.69 -5.13
N PRO A 30 -12.60 4.70 -6.02
CA PRO A 30 -13.80 5.51 -6.30
C PRO A 30 -14.99 4.68 -6.82
N VAL A 31 -14.71 3.57 -7.51
CA VAL A 31 -15.73 2.63 -8.01
C VAL A 31 -16.21 1.72 -6.88
N PHE A 32 -15.29 1.11 -6.16
CA PHE A 32 -15.60 0.11 -5.14
C PHE A 32 -16.17 0.70 -3.86
N LYS A 33 -15.80 1.92 -3.47
CA LYS A 33 -16.33 2.57 -2.26
C LYS A 33 -17.86 2.63 -2.20
N LYS A 34 -18.54 2.56 -3.35
CA LYS A 34 -20.00 2.56 -3.45
C LYS A 34 -20.63 1.18 -3.15
N LYS A 35 -19.84 0.13 -3.18
CA LYS A 35 -20.28 -1.27 -3.08
C LYS A 35 -19.71 -1.99 -1.85
N MET A 36 -18.68 -1.47 -1.21
CA MET A 36 -18.02 -2.11 -0.07
C MET A 36 -18.30 -1.41 1.25
N ARG A 37 -18.19 -2.14 2.36
CA ARG A 37 -18.18 -1.54 3.68
C ARG A 37 -16.93 -0.68 3.83
N LEU A 38 -17.11 0.58 4.17
CA LEU A 38 -16.01 1.49 4.48
C LEU A 38 -15.72 1.47 5.99
N GLY A 39 -14.43 1.40 6.35
CA GLY A 39 -14.05 1.36 7.75
C GLY A 39 -12.57 1.12 7.98
N CYS A 40 -12.29 0.67 9.18
CA CYS A 40 -10.96 0.25 9.60
C CYS A 40 -10.99 -1.22 10.02
N MET A 41 -9.84 -1.88 9.97
CA MET A 41 -9.66 -3.20 10.55
C MET A 41 -9.89 -3.14 12.06
N GLU A 42 -10.50 -4.15 12.63
CA GLU A 42 -10.68 -4.24 14.08
C GLU A 42 -9.37 -4.68 14.76
N ASP A 43 -9.08 -4.13 15.95
CA ASP A 43 -7.87 -4.44 16.72
C ASP A 43 -7.70 -5.96 16.92
N ALA A 44 -8.81 -6.65 17.23
CA ALA A 44 -8.80 -8.09 17.45
C ALA A 44 -8.44 -8.87 16.15
N LEU A 45 -8.88 -8.39 15.00
CA LEU A 45 -8.56 -9.00 13.71
C LEU A 45 -7.08 -8.79 13.38
N LEU A 46 -6.55 -7.57 13.57
CA LEU A 46 -5.14 -7.30 13.37
C LEU A 46 -4.27 -8.17 14.27
N SER A 47 -4.61 -8.25 15.56
CA SER A 47 -3.89 -9.10 16.51
C SER A 47 -3.94 -10.58 16.14
N LYS A 48 -5.08 -11.06 15.66
CA LYS A 48 -5.22 -12.44 15.19
C LYS A 48 -4.31 -12.71 14.00
N ILE A 49 -4.35 -11.85 12.97
CA ILE A 49 -3.51 -12.00 11.78
C ILE A 49 -2.03 -12.08 12.16
N LEU A 50 -1.56 -11.16 13.00
CA LEU A 50 -0.16 -11.12 13.41
C LEU A 50 0.23 -12.32 14.29
N SER A 51 -0.68 -12.78 15.15
CA SER A 51 -0.49 -13.99 15.94
C SER A 51 -0.44 -15.25 15.08
N ASP A 52 -1.29 -15.36 14.05
CA ASP A 52 -1.21 -16.46 13.08
C ASP A 52 0.15 -16.48 12.38
N ILE A 53 0.61 -15.31 11.92
CA ILE A 53 1.92 -15.17 11.26
C ILE A 53 3.05 -15.61 12.20
N GLU A 54 3.01 -15.20 13.47
CA GLU A 54 4.00 -15.60 14.47
C GLU A 54 4.01 -17.12 14.71
N GLN A 55 2.83 -17.74 14.81
CA GLN A 55 2.72 -19.18 15.02
C GLN A 55 3.14 -20.00 13.79
N ASP A 56 2.78 -19.52 12.61
CA ASP A 56 2.98 -20.26 11.36
C ASP A 56 4.40 -20.14 10.80
N TRP A 57 5.11 -19.03 11.10
CA TRP A 57 6.44 -18.72 10.54
C TRP A 57 7.41 -18.16 11.60
N SER A 58 7.37 -18.71 12.85
CA SER A 58 8.21 -18.25 13.97
C SER A 58 9.72 -18.30 13.69
N ASP A 59 10.15 -19.25 12.88
CA ASP A 59 11.57 -19.49 12.58
C ASP A 59 12.07 -18.73 11.34
N GLU A 60 11.18 -18.03 10.65
CA GLU A 60 11.47 -17.28 9.43
C GLU A 60 11.07 -15.81 9.60
N LYS A 61 11.87 -14.91 9.03
CA LYS A 61 11.46 -13.51 8.90
C LYS A 61 10.81 -13.29 7.56
N ILE A 62 9.64 -12.66 7.60
CA ILE A 62 8.98 -12.15 6.41
C ILE A 62 9.67 -10.86 6.00
N HIS A 63 10.05 -10.75 4.73
CA HIS A 63 10.82 -9.61 4.25
C HIS A 63 10.07 -8.28 4.48
N GLU A 64 8.79 -8.20 4.14
CA GLU A 64 8.05 -6.93 4.28
C GLU A 64 6.61 -7.12 4.76
N LEU A 65 6.22 -6.30 5.74
CA LEU A 65 4.84 -5.99 6.07
C LEU A 65 4.51 -4.61 5.50
N GLY A 66 3.68 -4.55 4.46
CA GLY A 66 3.22 -3.32 3.84
C GLY A 66 1.89 -2.85 4.42
N LEU A 67 1.86 -1.63 4.98
CA LEU A 67 0.61 -0.98 5.37
C LEU A 67 0.05 -0.25 4.14
N VAL A 68 -0.65 -1.00 3.31
CA VAL A 68 -1.15 -0.55 2.00
C VAL A 68 -2.37 -1.34 1.58
N GLY A 69 -3.32 -0.67 0.95
CA GLY A 69 -4.53 -1.26 0.39
C GLY A 69 -5.21 -0.30 -0.57
N LEU A 70 -6.53 -0.38 -0.66
CA LEU A 70 -7.35 0.57 -1.42
C LEU A 70 -7.48 1.91 -0.71
N GLY A 71 -7.37 1.92 0.61
CA GLY A 71 -7.50 3.11 1.43
C GLY A 71 -6.20 3.89 1.62
N GLU A 72 -6.32 5.01 2.34
CA GLU A 72 -5.20 5.81 2.83
C GLU A 72 -4.94 5.45 4.30
N PRO A 73 -3.83 4.79 4.63
CA PRO A 73 -3.57 4.31 6.00
C PRO A 73 -3.63 5.41 7.06
N SER A 74 -3.26 6.64 6.71
CA SER A 74 -3.33 7.76 7.65
C SER A 74 -4.77 8.23 7.96
N LEU A 75 -5.80 7.69 7.31
CA LEU A 75 -7.21 7.87 7.68
C LEU A 75 -7.72 6.83 8.68
N ASP A 76 -6.90 5.87 9.03
CA ASP A 76 -7.25 4.89 10.05
C ASP A 76 -7.64 5.59 11.37
N LYS A 77 -8.85 5.29 11.86
CA LYS A 77 -9.37 5.83 13.13
C LYS A 77 -8.72 5.16 14.35
N ARG A 78 -8.13 3.98 14.16
CA ARG A 78 -7.43 3.19 15.16
C ARG A 78 -5.91 3.33 15.06
N TRP A 79 -5.43 4.31 14.28
CA TRP A 79 -4.02 4.54 13.92
C TRP A 79 -3.03 4.29 15.07
N THR A 80 -3.21 5.00 16.20
CA THR A 80 -2.30 4.88 17.33
C THR A 80 -2.34 3.49 17.96
N GLN A 81 -3.50 2.84 17.99
CA GLN A 81 -3.65 1.49 18.55
C GLN A 81 -3.04 0.44 17.63
N HIS A 82 -3.28 0.55 16.32
CA HIS A 82 -2.67 -0.36 15.34
C HIS A 82 -1.14 -0.25 15.34
N LEU A 83 -0.55 0.95 15.45
CA LEU A 83 0.90 1.11 15.58
C LEU A 83 1.45 0.45 16.87
N LYS A 84 0.68 0.41 17.96
CA LYS A 84 1.07 -0.30 19.20
C LYS A 84 1.03 -1.81 19.00
N ILE A 85 -0.05 -2.34 18.41
CA ILE A 85 -0.16 -3.77 18.11
C ILE A 85 0.99 -4.20 17.17
N LEU A 86 1.26 -3.47 16.11
CA LEU A 86 2.37 -3.75 15.18
C LEU A 86 3.74 -3.81 15.91
N ARG A 87 3.93 -3.02 16.95
CA ARG A 87 5.18 -3.02 17.74
C ARG A 87 5.43 -4.36 18.43
N GLU A 88 4.40 -5.05 18.88
CA GLU A 88 4.52 -6.32 19.57
C GLU A 88 5.04 -7.42 18.63
N TYR A 89 4.72 -7.32 17.34
CA TYR A 89 5.06 -8.30 16.31
C TYR A 89 6.14 -7.82 15.29
N ALA A 90 6.78 -6.68 15.56
CA ALA A 90 7.75 -6.11 14.62
C ALA A 90 8.95 -7.02 14.35
N HIS A 91 9.28 -7.91 15.29
CA HIS A 91 10.38 -8.85 15.18
C HIS A 91 10.20 -9.91 14.06
N LEU A 92 8.97 -10.09 13.58
CA LEU A 92 8.63 -11.03 12.50
C LEU A 92 9.02 -10.50 11.11
N PHE A 93 9.34 -9.21 11.00
CA PHE A 93 9.53 -8.55 9.71
C PHE A 93 10.89 -7.86 9.63
N ASP A 94 11.55 -7.93 8.47
CA ASP A 94 12.75 -7.13 8.21
C ASP A 94 12.37 -5.66 7.94
N ARG A 95 11.24 -5.45 7.28
CA ARG A 95 10.75 -4.14 6.86
C ARG A 95 9.26 -3.99 7.19
N ILE A 96 8.88 -2.85 7.77
CA ILE A 96 7.48 -2.45 7.91
C ILE A 96 7.30 -1.15 7.15
N SER A 97 6.57 -1.20 6.05
CA SER A 97 6.40 -0.07 5.12
C SER A 97 5.02 0.58 5.25
N LEU A 98 4.97 1.88 5.03
CA LEU A 98 3.76 2.68 4.96
C LEU A 98 3.66 3.37 3.61
N ASN A 99 2.60 3.08 2.86
CA ASN A 99 2.28 3.80 1.63
C ASN A 99 1.23 4.86 1.91
N SER A 100 1.49 6.12 1.54
CA SER A 100 0.56 7.22 1.80
C SER A 100 0.50 8.23 0.66
N ASN A 101 -0.70 8.78 0.45
CA ASN A 101 -0.92 9.92 -0.43
C ASN A 101 -0.65 11.27 0.25
N LEU A 102 -0.18 11.29 1.49
CA LEU A 102 0.18 12.45 2.30
C LEU A 102 -0.96 13.40 2.70
N VAL A 103 -2.13 13.33 2.11
CA VAL A 103 -3.20 14.32 2.38
C VAL A 103 -3.61 14.35 3.86
N SER A 104 -3.68 13.17 4.50
CA SER A 104 -4.07 13.04 5.92
C SER A 104 -2.88 12.78 6.85
N LEU A 105 -1.70 12.56 6.31
CA LEU A 105 -0.47 12.34 7.08
C LEU A 105 0.12 13.68 7.53
N ASN A 106 -0.58 14.35 8.45
CA ASN A 106 -0.16 15.64 9.01
C ASN A 106 1.07 15.49 9.94
N ALA A 107 1.61 16.60 10.45
CA ALA A 107 2.81 16.62 11.28
C ALA A 107 2.73 15.68 12.50
N LYS A 108 1.56 15.58 13.16
CA LYS A 108 1.36 14.67 14.30
C LYS A 108 1.46 13.21 13.87
N LYS A 109 0.74 12.81 12.82
CA LYS A 109 0.75 11.43 12.30
C LYS A 109 2.11 11.06 11.70
N SER A 110 2.78 12.01 11.05
CA SER A 110 4.15 11.82 10.57
C SER A 110 5.11 11.49 11.71
N GLN A 111 5.04 12.25 12.82
CA GLN A 111 5.86 11.98 14.00
C GLN A 111 5.51 10.62 14.63
N GLU A 112 4.23 10.31 14.80
CA GLU A 112 3.77 9.01 15.34
C GLU A 112 4.26 7.83 14.48
N ALA A 113 4.22 7.95 13.15
CA ALA A 113 4.72 6.94 12.23
C ALA A 113 6.25 6.78 12.33
N LEU A 114 6.98 7.89 12.37
CA LEU A 114 8.43 7.89 12.51
C LEU A 114 8.90 7.35 13.86
N ASP A 115 8.14 7.56 14.93
CA ASP A 115 8.44 7.04 16.28
C ASP A 115 8.00 5.57 16.47
N SER A 116 7.24 5.04 15.50
CA SER A 116 6.76 3.66 15.54
C SER A 116 7.78 2.67 14.99
N VAL A 117 7.33 1.44 14.72
CA VAL A 117 8.13 0.38 14.08
C VAL A 117 8.22 0.51 12.54
N VAL A 118 7.47 1.43 11.96
CA VAL A 118 7.53 1.70 10.51
C VAL A 118 8.92 2.24 10.17
N ASN A 119 9.63 1.55 9.28
CA ASN A 119 11.00 1.89 8.88
C ASN A 119 11.14 2.15 7.37
N ALA A 120 10.02 2.13 6.65
CA ALA A 120 9.99 2.43 5.22
C ALA A 120 8.73 3.23 4.86
N PHE A 121 8.87 4.22 4.02
CA PHE A 121 7.78 5.08 3.58
C PHE A 121 7.80 5.21 2.07
N THR A 122 6.62 5.04 1.44
CA THR A 122 6.42 5.34 0.03
C THR A 122 5.33 6.38 -0.10
N PHE A 123 5.66 7.52 -0.67
CA PHE A 123 4.71 8.61 -0.85
C PHE A 123 4.29 8.76 -2.30
N SER A 124 2.99 8.67 -2.54
CA SER A 124 2.37 8.82 -3.85
C SER A 124 1.96 10.28 -4.07
N ILE A 125 2.91 11.14 -4.45
CA ILE A 125 2.61 12.54 -4.81
C ILE A 125 2.03 12.59 -6.22
N ASN A 126 2.59 11.81 -7.14
CA ASN A 126 2.08 11.50 -8.48
C ASN A 126 2.01 12.66 -9.48
N ALA A 127 2.28 13.89 -9.06
CA ALA A 127 2.36 15.07 -9.93
C ALA A 127 3.32 16.11 -9.34
N SER A 128 3.89 16.96 -10.19
CA SER A 128 4.81 18.03 -9.80
C SER A 128 4.16 19.42 -9.74
N ASP A 129 2.91 19.54 -10.19
CA ASP A 129 2.13 20.78 -10.16
C ASP A 129 0.66 20.53 -9.75
N ARG A 130 -0.04 21.60 -9.42
CA ARG A 130 -1.41 21.56 -8.89
C ARG A 130 -2.44 21.09 -9.91
N ASP A 131 -2.33 21.55 -11.15
CA ASP A 131 -3.34 21.28 -12.18
C ASP A 131 -3.27 19.81 -12.60
N HIS A 132 -2.05 19.31 -12.83
CA HIS A 132 -1.85 17.89 -13.13
C HIS A 132 -2.19 16.99 -11.92
N TYR A 133 -1.87 17.45 -10.68
CA TYR A 133 -2.30 16.73 -9.48
C TYR A 133 -3.82 16.58 -9.43
N PHE A 134 -4.57 17.67 -9.70
CA PHE A 134 -6.03 17.63 -9.74
C PHE A 134 -6.56 16.66 -10.80
N GLU A 135 -5.99 16.70 -12.01
CA GLU A 135 -6.34 15.78 -13.10
C GLU A 135 -6.14 14.30 -12.69
N MET A 136 -5.03 13.99 -12.03
CA MET A 136 -4.66 12.61 -11.66
C MET A 136 -5.35 12.13 -10.39
N MET A 137 -5.44 12.98 -9.38
CA MET A 137 -5.91 12.59 -8.04
C MET A 137 -7.39 12.88 -7.80
N GLY A 138 -8.06 13.56 -8.75
CA GLY A 138 -9.49 13.88 -8.71
C GLY A 138 -9.88 14.91 -7.67
N THR A 139 -8.93 15.47 -6.91
CA THR A 139 -9.18 16.44 -5.83
C THR A 139 -8.05 17.45 -5.74
N ASP A 140 -8.37 18.70 -5.36
CA ASP A 140 -7.39 19.77 -5.20
C ASP A 140 -6.74 19.74 -3.81
N GLN A 141 -5.76 18.87 -3.63
CA GLN A 141 -5.02 18.73 -2.38
C GLN A 141 -3.50 18.96 -2.52
N PHE A 142 -3.03 19.40 -3.68
CA PHE A 142 -1.60 19.52 -3.97
C PHE A 142 -0.81 20.30 -2.92
N ASN A 143 -1.26 21.52 -2.60
CA ASN A 143 -0.58 22.37 -1.61
C ASN A 143 -0.53 21.70 -0.22
N ARG A 144 -1.56 20.93 0.14
CA ARG A 144 -1.59 20.20 1.41
C ARG A 144 -0.60 19.05 1.42
N VAL A 145 -0.47 18.35 0.31
CA VAL A 145 0.52 17.26 0.14
C VAL A 145 1.94 17.81 0.25
N VAL A 146 2.24 18.92 -0.44
CA VAL A 146 3.55 19.59 -0.37
C VAL A 146 3.86 20.04 1.06
N ASP A 147 2.90 20.66 1.74
CA ASP A 147 3.06 21.11 3.15
C ASP A 147 3.28 19.92 4.10
N ASN A 148 2.49 18.86 3.96
CA ASN A 148 2.62 17.67 4.80
C ASN A 148 3.95 16.94 4.56
N PHE A 149 4.40 16.81 3.31
CA PHE A 149 5.70 16.20 3.03
C PHE A 149 6.86 17.06 3.56
N THR A 150 6.77 18.37 3.43
CA THR A 150 7.74 19.29 4.03
C THR A 150 7.83 19.14 5.56
N LYS A 151 6.68 18.95 6.23
CA LYS A 151 6.62 18.68 7.68
C LYS A 151 7.20 17.32 8.03
N PHE A 152 6.92 16.29 7.20
CA PHE A 152 7.52 14.97 7.35
C PHE A 152 9.04 15.02 7.25
N LEU A 153 9.61 15.71 6.26
CA LEU A 153 11.06 15.90 6.11
C LEU A 153 11.69 16.59 7.33
N LYS A 154 11.00 17.59 7.91
CA LYS A 154 11.46 18.23 9.16
C LYS A 154 11.47 17.27 10.36
N ALA A 155 10.52 16.37 10.42
CA ALA A 155 10.47 15.33 11.46
C ALA A 155 11.54 14.26 11.21
N LEU A 156 11.73 13.84 9.96
CA LEU A 156 12.71 12.82 9.55
C LEU A 156 14.14 13.20 9.97
N LYS A 157 14.52 14.48 9.85
CA LYS A 157 15.85 14.99 10.32
C LYS A 157 16.15 14.69 11.79
N LYS A 158 15.14 14.46 12.62
CA LYS A 158 15.29 14.22 14.07
C LYS A 158 15.31 12.73 14.42
N VAL A 159 15.00 11.87 13.47
CA VAL A 159 14.91 10.42 13.69
C VAL A 159 16.31 9.83 13.69
N LYS A 160 16.58 8.93 14.67
CA LYS A 160 17.89 8.27 14.80
C LYS A 160 17.92 6.85 14.22
N LYS A 161 16.76 6.25 13.98
CA LYS A 161 16.67 4.91 13.36
C LYS A 161 16.87 5.04 11.83
N ASP A 162 17.29 3.94 11.22
CA ASP A 162 17.34 3.83 9.76
C ASP A 162 15.93 3.84 9.19
N VAL A 163 15.67 4.74 8.23
CA VAL A 163 14.37 4.91 7.59
C VAL A 163 14.58 5.13 6.11
N SER A 164 13.99 4.27 5.28
CA SER A 164 13.94 4.48 3.85
C SER A 164 12.72 5.31 3.46
N VAL A 165 12.91 6.25 2.55
CA VAL A 165 11.82 7.10 2.05
C VAL A 165 11.88 7.16 0.54
N ASP A 166 10.80 6.71 -0.10
CA ASP A 166 10.61 6.73 -1.53
C ASP A 166 9.46 7.68 -1.89
N VAL A 167 9.65 8.53 -2.90
CA VAL A 167 8.62 9.44 -3.41
C VAL A 167 8.36 9.14 -4.87
N GLN A 168 7.10 8.86 -5.18
CA GLN A 168 6.64 8.48 -6.51
C GLN A 168 6.00 9.64 -7.24
N VAL A 169 6.31 9.75 -8.55
CA VAL A 169 5.58 10.54 -9.52
C VAL A 169 5.18 9.66 -10.71
N PHE A 170 4.06 9.97 -11.33
CA PHE A 170 3.74 9.37 -12.63
C PHE A 170 4.45 10.15 -13.75
N ASP A 171 5.21 9.41 -14.55
CA ASP A 171 5.91 9.96 -15.71
C ASP A 171 4.91 10.33 -16.81
N SER A 172 4.88 11.60 -17.19
CA SER A 172 3.98 12.15 -18.19
C SER A 172 4.60 13.40 -18.83
N GLU A 173 4.02 13.86 -19.93
CA GLU A 173 4.43 15.15 -20.55
C GLU A 173 4.20 16.37 -19.64
N LYS A 174 3.31 16.26 -18.64
CA LYS A 174 2.93 17.33 -17.71
C LYS A 174 3.70 17.31 -16.40
N SER A 175 4.36 16.21 -16.05
CA SER A 175 5.04 16.03 -14.76
C SER A 175 6.28 15.19 -14.95
N SER A 176 7.41 15.73 -14.56
CA SER A 176 8.68 15.01 -14.58
C SER A 176 9.19 14.74 -13.17
N LEU A 177 10.11 13.78 -13.07
CA LEU A 177 10.81 13.48 -11.83
C LEU A 177 11.62 14.69 -11.36
N GLU A 178 12.25 15.40 -12.29
CA GLU A 178 13.07 16.56 -12.03
C GLU A 178 12.26 17.70 -11.42
N ASP A 179 11.06 17.98 -11.95
CA ASP A 179 10.18 19.02 -11.42
C ASP A 179 9.72 18.68 -10.00
N LEU A 180 9.41 17.40 -9.72
CA LEU A 180 9.06 16.96 -8.38
C LEU A 180 10.23 17.15 -7.40
N VAL A 181 11.46 16.80 -7.81
CA VAL A 181 12.66 16.99 -6.97
C VAL A 181 12.90 18.46 -6.65
N GLN A 182 12.67 19.36 -7.61
CA GLN A 182 12.84 20.80 -7.41
C GLN A 182 11.90 21.39 -6.35
N LEU A 183 10.72 20.77 -6.12
CA LEU A 183 9.83 21.19 -5.03
C LEU A 183 10.41 20.91 -3.65
N PHE A 184 11.36 19.96 -3.54
CA PHE A 184 11.93 19.49 -2.27
C PHE A 184 13.46 19.41 -2.34
N PRO A 185 14.17 20.55 -2.50
CA PRO A 185 15.61 20.57 -2.81
C PRO A 185 16.47 19.86 -1.76
N ASP A 186 16.07 19.90 -0.49
CA ASP A 186 16.82 19.27 0.62
C ASP A 186 16.48 17.79 0.84
N ALA A 187 15.56 17.22 0.08
CA ALA A 187 15.07 15.87 0.38
C ALA A 187 16.11 14.78 0.04
N ARG A 188 16.82 14.93 -1.07
CA ARG A 188 17.89 13.99 -1.47
C ARG A 188 19.02 13.92 -0.45
N ASP A 189 19.39 15.06 0.14
CA ASP A 189 20.43 15.12 1.17
C ASP A 189 20.01 14.41 2.47
N GLN A 190 18.71 14.13 2.63
CA GLN A 190 18.14 13.37 3.72
C GLN A 190 17.94 11.89 3.37
N GLY A 191 18.47 11.42 2.25
CA GLY A 191 18.33 10.03 1.81
C GLY A 191 16.99 9.69 1.14
N VAL A 192 16.19 10.70 0.77
CA VAL A 192 14.94 10.46 0.04
C VAL A 192 15.24 10.07 -1.40
N ASN A 193 14.71 8.94 -1.81
CA ASN A 193 14.75 8.46 -3.18
C ASN A 193 13.49 8.93 -3.93
N PHE A 194 13.68 9.45 -5.13
CA PHE A 194 12.59 9.84 -6.02
C PHE A 194 12.59 8.95 -7.24
N PHE A 195 11.44 8.42 -7.60
CA PHE A 195 11.31 7.56 -8.77
C PHE A 195 10.04 7.87 -9.56
N SER A 196 10.12 7.63 -10.86
CA SER A 196 8.94 7.70 -11.72
C SER A 196 8.44 6.31 -12.08
N ARG A 197 7.15 6.22 -12.34
CA ARG A 197 6.53 5.02 -12.89
C ARG A 197 5.44 5.39 -13.90
N LYS A 198 5.17 4.46 -14.82
CA LYS A 198 4.06 4.61 -15.75
C LYS A 198 2.74 4.31 -15.05
N VAL A 199 1.70 5.00 -15.46
CA VAL A 199 0.34 4.67 -15.03
C VAL A 199 -0.07 3.38 -15.74
N TYR A 200 -0.44 2.38 -14.95
CA TYR A 200 -1.05 1.16 -15.48
C TYR A 200 -2.57 1.30 -15.38
N SER A 201 -3.26 1.19 -16.52
CA SER A 201 -4.72 1.08 -16.49
C SER A 201 -5.11 -0.31 -16.01
N LYS A 202 -5.98 -0.37 -15.00
CA LYS A 202 -6.64 -1.61 -14.62
C LYS A 202 -7.90 -1.81 -15.47
N PRO A 203 -8.30 -3.06 -15.78
CA PRO A 203 -9.45 -3.33 -16.66
C PRO A 203 -10.78 -2.74 -16.17
N VAL A 204 -10.90 -2.48 -14.87
CA VAL A 204 -12.15 -2.00 -14.23
C VAL A 204 -12.28 -0.48 -14.22
N ILE A 205 -11.23 0.25 -14.62
CA ILE A 205 -11.25 1.71 -14.60
C ILE A 205 -12.08 2.24 -15.76
N GLN A 206 -13.21 2.81 -15.39
CA GLN A 206 -14.11 3.66 -16.17
C GLN A 206 -13.99 3.57 -17.70
N GLU A 207 -14.90 2.82 -18.32
CA GLU A 207 -15.19 2.99 -19.76
C GLU A 207 -15.36 4.47 -20.07
N GLY A 208 -14.46 5.02 -20.89
CA GLY A 208 -14.55 6.39 -21.41
C GLY A 208 -13.56 7.41 -20.87
N SER A 209 -12.65 7.07 -19.91
CA SER A 209 -11.60 8.01 -19.52
C SER A 209 -10.44 7.97 -20.55
N GLU A 210 -9.98 9.14 -21.03
CA GLU A 210 -8.83 9.22 -21.96
C GLU A 210 -7.52 8.69 -21.37
N ILE A 211 -7.42 8.64 -20.03
CA ILE A 211 -6.27 8.14 -19.29
C ILE A 211 -6.15 6.60 -19.38
N VAL A 212 -7.27 5.90 -19.63
CA VAL A 212 -7.29 4.45 -19.88
C VAL A 212 -6.54 4.04 -21.15
N LYS A 213 -6.20 4.97 -22.03
CA LYS A 213 -5.43 4.71 -23.25
C LYS A 213 -3.94 4.48 -23.07
N LEU A 214 -3.41 4.59 -21.84
CA LEU A 214 -2.03 4.23 -21.54
C LEU A 214 -1.89 2.69 -21.37
N HIS A 215 -2.27 1.97 -22.42
CA HIS A 215 -1.99 0.54 -22.52
C HIS A 215 -0.48 0.31 -22.64
N VAL A 216 0.10 -0.36 -21.65
CA VAL A 216 1.27 -1.18 -21.94
C VAL A 216 0.74 -2.41 -22.66
N PRO A 217 1.13 -2.67 -23.92
CA PRO A 217 0.69 -3.85 -24.63
C PRO A 217 1.04 -5.10 -23.85
N VAL A 218 0.05 -5.91 -23.51
CA VAL A 218 0.22 -7.20 -22.79
C VAL A 218 0.82 -8.27 -23.73
N GLU A 219 1.11 -7.92 -24.97
CA GLU A 219 1.43 -8.86 -26.05
C GLU A 219 2.68 -9.71 -25.81
N ASP A 220 3.60 -9.32 -24.92
CA ASP A 220 4.84 -10.04 -24.65
C ASP A 220 4.98 -10.65 -23.25
N GLN A 221 4.00 -10.50 -22.36
CA GLN A 221 4.11 -11.02 -21.00
C GLN A 221 3.29 -12.31 -20.79
N ARG A 222 3.82 -13.43 -21.24
CA ARG A 222 3.26 -14.77 -20.99
C ARG A 222 3.89 -15.48 -19.79
N TYR A 223 4.48 -14.74 -18.85
CA TYR A 223 5.03 -15.32 -17.64
C TYR A 223 4.00 -15.25 -16.50
N PRO A 224 3.91 -16.29 -15.64
CA PRO A 224 3.13 -16.22 -14.43
C PRO A 224 3.56 -15.00 -13.59
N CYS A 225 2.61 -14.28 -13.03
CA CYS A 225 2.89 -13.18 -12.13
C CYS A 225 3.53 -13.74 -10.84
N TRP A 226 4.73 -13.29 -10.50
CA TRP A 226 5.43 -13.73 -9.29
C TRP A 226 4.69 -13.33 -8.01
N ASP A 227 3.92 -12.25 -8.03
CA ASP A 227 3.17 -11.77 -6.87
C ASP A 227 2.22 -12.83 -6.31
N ILE A 228 1.64 -13.68 -7.16
CA ILE A 228 0.71 -14.75 -6.72
C ILE A 228 1.39 -15.82 -5.85
N TYR A 229 2.72 -15.94 -5.92
CA TYR A 229 3.49 -16.93 -5.15
C TYR A 229 4.24 -16.31 -3.98
N THR A 230 4.44 -15.00 -3.99
CA THR A 230 5.35 -14.33 -3.05
C THR A 230 4.67 -13.25 -2.22
N ARG A 231 3.43 -12.91 -2.55
CA ARG A 231 2.71 -11.82 -1.89
C ARG A 231 1.31 -12.26 -1.46
N ILE A 232 0.87 -11.70 -0.36
CA ILE A 232 -0.53 -11.75 0.05
C ILE A 232 -1.01 -10.35 0.41
N TYR A 233 -2.30 -10.14 0.20
CA TYR A 233 -3.00 -8.93 0.61
C TYR A 233 -4.18 -9.33 1.49
N ILE A 234 -4.32 -8.71 2.65
CA ILE A 234 -5.41 -8.95 3.60
C ILE A 234 -6.19 -7.65 3.79
N ASP A 235 -7.47 -7.68 3.48
CA ASP A 235 -8.34 -6.51 3.59
C ASP A 235 -8.84 -6.27 5.03
N ILE A 236 -9.57 -5.16 5.23
CA ILE A 236 -10.10 -4.76 6.56
C ILE A 236 -11.05 -5.76 7.21
N ASP A 237 -11.60 -6.71 6.47
CA ASP A 237 -12.53 -7.75 6.94
C ASP A 237 -11.86 -9.13 7.02
N GLY A 238 -10.55 -9.20 6.75
CA GLY A 238 -9.74 -10.42 6.84
C GLY A 238 -9.82 -11.34 5.62
N PHE A 239 -10.33 -10.88 4.49
CA PHE A 239 -10.25 -11.62 3.24
C PHE A 239 -8.84 -11.53 2.66
N LEU A 240 -8.31 -12.66 2.22
CA LEU A 240 -6.97 -12.81 1.69
C LEU A 240 -7.01 -12.98 0.17
N TYR A 241 -6.10 -12.26 -0.49
CA TYR A 241 -5.91 -12.24 -1.94
C TYR A 241 -4.43 -12.35 -2.29
N PRO A 242 -4.06 -12.83 -3.49
CA PRO A 242 -2.65 -12.94 -3.90
C PRO A 242 -1.97 -11.58 -4.10
N CYS A 243 -2.72 -10.51 -4.34
CA CYS A 243 -2.17 -9.14 -4.43
C CYS A 243 -3.29 -8.10 -4.31
N THR A 244 -2.92 -6.82 -4.23
CA THR A 244 -3.88 -5.70 -4.15
C THR A 244 -4.73 -5.52 -5.41
N ILE A 245 -4.33 -6.09 -6.56
CA ILE A 245 -5.08 -6.07 -7.82
C ILE A 245 -6.21 -7.10 -7.80
N GLY A 246 -6.08 -8.16 -7.01
CA GLY A 246 -7.08 -9.22 -6.89
C GLY A 246 -8.41 -8.79 -6.28
N ASN A 247 -8.50 -7.54 -5.85
CA ASN A 247 -9.74 -6.95 -5.33
C ASN A 247 -10.55 -6.27 -6.46
N ASP A 248 -10.59 -6.89 -7.63
CA ASP A 248 -11.26 -6.38 -8.84
C ASP A 248 -12.78 -6.61 -8.84
N SER A 249 -13.23 -7.58 -8.08
CA SER A 249 -14.64 -7.85 -7.84
C SER A 249 -14.90 -7.87 -6.35
N TYR A 250 -16.13 -7.60 -5.99
CA TYR A 250 -16.55 -7.41 -4.62
C TYR A 250 -16.22 -8.62 -3.72
N ARG A 251 -15.03 -8.59 -3.09
CA ARG A 251 -14.56 -9.45 -2.00
C ARG A 251 -14.75 -10.96 -2.18
N GLN A 252 -15.82 -11.53 -1.60
CA GLN A 252 -16.10 -12.97 -1.61
C GLN A 252 -16.43 -13.52 -3.00
N GLU A 253 -16.90 -12.66 -3.91
CA GLU A 253 -17.28 -13.04 -5.28
C GLU A 253 -16.07 -13.03 -6.22
N SER A 254 -14.91 -12.50 -5.79
CA SER A 254 -13.69 -12.53 -6.58
C SER A 254 -13.16 -13.96 -6.69
N GLU A 255 -12.88 -14.40 -7.92
CA GLU A 255 -12.19 -15.66 -8.17
C GLU A 255 -10.78 -15.69 -7.54
N LEU A 256 -10.22 -14.49 -7.27
CA LEU A 256 -8.92 -14.31 -6.62
C LEU A 256 -9.01 -14.28 -5.09
N CYS A 257 -10.20 -14.33 -4.49
CA CYS A 257 -10.35 -14.47 -3.05
C CYS A 257 -9.91 -15.88 -2.62
N LEU A 258 -8.84 -15.97 -1.85
CA LEU A 258 -8.27 -17.22 -1.37
C LEU A 258 -8.99 -17.76 -0.13
N GLY A 259 -9.58 -16.89 0.69
CA GLY A 259 -10.28 -17.25 1.92
C GLY A 259 -10.39 -16.08 2.89
N ASN A 260 -10.78 -16.40 4.15
CA ASN A 260 -10.89 -15.40 5.21
C ASN A 260 -10.17 -15.90 6.47
N VAL A 261 -9.33 -15.05 7.06
CA VAL A 261 -8.51 -15.38 8.24
C VAL A 261 -9.33 -15.67 9.50
N LEU A 262 -10.61 -15.34 9.52
CA LEU A 262 -11.51 -15.75 10.61
C LEU A 262 -11.91 -17.24 10.54
N GLN A 263 -11.67 -17.92 9.41
CA GLN A 263 -12.05 -19.32 9.17
C GLN A 263 -10.86 -20.28 9.18
N ALA A 264 -9.65 -19.80 8.85
CA ALA A 264 -8.42 -20.58 8.81
C ALA A 264 -7.22 -19.68 9.10
N SER A 265 -6.03 -20.24 9.37
CA SER A 265 -4.81 -19.45 9.56
C SER A 265 -4.36 -18.81 8.24
N VAL A 266 -3.51 -17.78 8.34
CA VAL A 266 -2.94 -17.12 7.15
C VAL A 266 -2.19 -18.15 6.28
N LYS A 267 -1.43 -19.04 6.90
CA LYS A 267 -0.66 -20.10 6.22
C LYS A 267 -1.54 -21.11 5.51
N ASP A 268 -2.61 -21.58 6.19
CA ASP A 268 -3.53 -22.56 5.59
C ASP A 268 -4.22 -21.97 4.35
N ILE A 269 -4.60 -20.68 4.39
CA ILE A 269 -5.20 -20.01 3.25
C ILE A 269 -4.18 -19.80 2.14
N PHE A 270 -2.95 -19.38 2.48
CA PHE A 270 -1.88 -19.13 1.52
C PHE A 270 -1.48 -20.40 0.77
N ASN A 271 -1.44 -21.54 1.46
CA ASN A 271 -1.05 -22.84 0.90
C ASN A 271 -2.23 -23.68 0.38
N ASN A 272 -3.42 -23.11 0.29
CA ASN A 272 -4.57 -23.87 -0.22
C ASN A 272 -4.46 -24.14 -1.73
N GLU A 273 -5.28 -25.10 -2.23
CA GLU A 273 -5.27 -25.52 -3.64
C GLU A 273 -5.52 -24.38 -4.64
N ARG A 274 -6.22 -23.30 -4.23
CA ARG A 274 -6.48 -22.15 -5.11
C ARG A 274 -5.21 -21.35 -5.38
N ASN A 275 -4.32 -21.24 -4.40
CA ASN A 275 -3.05 -20.53 -4.56
C ASN A 275 -1.98 -21.38 -5.26
N GLN A 276 -2.17 -22.71 -5.31
CA GLN A 276 -1.24 -23.65 -5.96
C GLN A 276 -1.54 -23.87 -7.45
N ARG A 277 -2.62 -23.32 -8.00
CA ARG A 277 -3.03 -23.43 -9.40
C ARG A 277 -2.66 -22.19 -10.20
#